data_42286425e017c87be1dcd80c2512ccb8
#
_entry.id   42286425e017c87be1dcd80c2512ccb8
#
_cell.length_a   1.000
_cell.length_b   1.000
_cell.length_c   1.000
_cell.angle_alpha   90.00
_cell.angle_beta   90.00
_cell.angle_gamma   90.00
#
_symmetry.space_group_name_H-M   'P 1'
#
loop_
_entity.id
_entity.type
_entity.pdbx_description
1 polymer ?
#
loop_
_entity_poly.entity_id
_entity_poly.type
_entity_poly.pdbx_seq_one_letter_code
_entity_poly.pdbx_strand_id
1 'polypeptide(L)'
;DKKMTTSPEILDRYRDIIVTTLKARIDQDFLSVYDMLRYCMGWSDKDGRPVNGVMGKSLRPSLCLFACEAVGGHMKNALPAAASLELIHNFSLIHDEIEDFDETRHHRPTLWALWGINKALVAGNVLRILADRSMEMMKNDESKDTERVLKGVELLTEACLEMIEGQYMDISFEGRIDITLDQYMAMIARKTGALIRCSLHLGAVMGTENLKTLEIFRKTGRSLGFVFQIRDDILGIWGEEKSTGKPVGIDILRKKNSLPIVHAMVKADKKGRELLREIYSLEYIGEQEVVTVLEIMEQAGTRDYAQGLAHKYEEEALKLFSDAMLPDSYKFHFDVLAHFLAVREY
;
A
#
# COMPACT_ATOMS: atom_id res chain seq x y z
N ASP A 1 10.41 -20.65 17.46
CA ASP A 1 9.57 -19.47 17.20
C ASP A 1 10.21 -18.21 17.77
N LYS A 2 11.20 -17.66 17.08
CA LYS A 2 11.68 -16.30 17.35
C LYS A 2 10.65 -15.34 16.76
N LYS A 3 9.93 -14.59 17.60
CA LYS A 3 9.17 -13.42 17.20
C LYS A 3 10.07 -12.56 16.29
N MET A 4 9.74 -12.52 14.98
CA MET A 4 10.41 -11.64 14.04
C MET A 4 9.87 -10.22 14.26
N THR A 5 10.45 -9.53 15.26
CA THR A 5 10.12 -8.14 15.62
C THR A 5 11.00 -7.11 14.89
N THR A 6 11.94 -7.58 14.07
CA THR A 6 12.84 -6.68 13.32
C THR A 6 12.33 -6.48 11.89
N SER A 7 12.38 -5.21 11.43
CA SER A 7 12.07 -4.84 10.04
C SER A 7 12.93 -5.66 9.07
N PRO A 8 12.37 -6.17 7.95
CA PRO A 8 13.16 -6.84 6.92
C PRO A 8 14.25 -5.91 6.37
N GLU A 9 15.44 -6.47 6.13
CA GLU A 9 16.60 -5.71 5.63
C GLU A 9 16.29 -4.89 4.37
N ILE A 10 15.43 -5.39 3.47
CA ILE A 10 15.01 -4.68 2.26
C ILE A 10 14.44 -3.29 2.59
N LEU A 11 13.67 -3.16 3.67
CA LEU A 11 13.03 -1.90 4.04
C LEU A 11 14.03 -0.91 4.65
N ASP A 12 15.09 -1.37 5.27
CA ASP A 12 16.10 -0.53 5.90
C ASP A 12 17.24 -0.18 4.94
N ARG A 13 17.62 -1.10 4.06
CA ARG A 13 18.72 -0.98 3.10
C ARG A 13 18.66 0.29 2.24
N TYR A 14 17.47 0.66 1.79
CA TYR A 14 17.28 1.75 0.84
C TYR A 14 16.76 3.04 1.46
N ARG A 15 16.48 3.06 2.76
CA ARG A 15 15.80 4.16 3.45
C ARG A 15 16.47 5.51 3.21
N ASP A 16 17.76 5.61 3.47
CA ASP A 16 18.49 6.89 3.41
C ASP A 16 18.54 7.45 1.99
N ILE A 17 18.77 6.60 1.00
CA ILE A 17 18.83 7.05 -0.40
C ILE A 17 17.45 7.45 -0.92
N ILE A 18 16.39 6.76 -0.49
CA ILE A 18 15.00 7.10 -0.82
C ILE A 18 14.67 8.48 -0.23
N VAL A 19 14.92 8.69 1.07
CA VAL A 19 14.67 9.97 1.74
C VAL A 19 15.43 11.11 1.07
N THR A 20 16.72 10.91 0.79
CA THR A 20 17.55 11.91 0.11
C THR A 20 17.00 12.25 -1.27
N THR A 21 16.59 11.24 -2.04
CA THR A 21 16.02 11.43 -3.37
C THR A 21 14.71 12.19 -3.31
N LEU A 22 13.80 11.82 -2.39
CA LEU A 22 12.50 12.48 -2.22
C LEU A 22 12.67 13.94 -1.77
N LYS A 23 13.57 14.22 -0.83
CA LYS A 23 13.90 15.60 -0.42
C LYS A 23 14.35 16.43 -1.62
N ALA A 24 15.26 15.92 -2.45
CA ALA A 24 15.70 16.61 -3.66
C ALA A 24 14.57 16.88 -4.68
N ARG A 25 13.45 16.16 -4.62
CA ARG A 25 12.26 16.40 -5.47
C ARG A 25 11.32 17.43 -4.89
N ILE A 26 11.18 17.48 -3.57
CA ILE A 26 10.22 18.33 -2.85
C ILE A 26 10.85 19.68 -2.48
N ASP A 27 12.13 19.73 -2.10
CA ASP A 27 12.78 20.96 -1.63
C ASP A 27 13.24 21.90 -2.75
N GLN A 28 12.37 22.14 -3.75
CA GLN A 28 12.70 22.95 -4.93
C GLN A 28 12.09 24.35 -4.94
N ASP A 29 11.18 24.66 -4.01
CA ASP A 29 10.43 25.92 -4.01
C ASP A 29 10.10 26.41 -2.59
N PHE A 30 9.83 27.72 -2.48
CA PHE A 30 9.49 28.41 -1.24
C PHE A 30 7.99 28.63 -1.02
N LEU A 31 7.12 28.15 -1.94
CA LEU A 31 5.69 28.24 -1.75
C LEU A 31 5.25 27.38 -0.54
N SER A 32 4.29 27.89 0.23
CA SER A 32 3.82 27.21 1.45
C SER A 32 3.23 25.82 1.23
N VAL A 33 2.84 25.47 0.00
CA VAL A 33 2.41 24.11 -0.35
C VAL A 33 3.53 23.10 -0.08
N TYR A 34 4.80 23.48 -0.31
CA TYR A 34 5.93 22.58 -0.04
C TYR A 34 6.17 22.35 1.46
N ASP A 35 5.79 23.29 2.33
CA ASP A 35 5.77 23.06 3.78
C ASP A 35 4.76 21.97 4.14
N MET A 36 3.57 21.98 3.51
CA MET A 36 2.58 20.93 3.66
C MET A 36 3.12 19.57 3.19
N LEU A 37 3.86 19.54 2.07
CA LEU A 37 4.48 18.30 1.59
C LEU A 37 5.55 17.79 2.55
N ARG A 38 6.42 18.66 3.09
CA ARG A 38 7.41 18.30 4.12
C ARG A 38 6.75 17.73 5.37
N TYR A 39 5.62 18.31 5.79
CA TYR A 39 4.82 17.80 6.89
C TYR A 39 4.23 16.40 6.57
N CYS A 40 3.61 16.24 5.41
CA CYS A 40 3.04 14.96 4.95
C CYS A 40 4.10 13.84 4.94
N MET A 41 5.31 14.15 4.45
CA MET A 41 6.43 13.21 4.42
C MET A 41 7.05 12.95 5.79
N GLY A 42 6.58 13.59 6.86
CA GLY A 42 7.09 13.40 8.22
C GLY A 42 8.42 14.10 8.50
N TRP A 43 8.83 15.09 7.69
CA TRP A 43 10.12 15.79 7.86
C TRP A 43 10.02 17.07 8.66
N SER A 44 8.82 17.59 8.83
CA SER A 44 8.56 18.78 9.66
C SER A 44 7.31 18.59 10.51
N ASP A 45 7.21 19.43 11.56
CA ASP A 45 5.95 19.63 12.28
C ASP A 45 5.05 20.63 11.53
N LYS A 46 3.86 20.91 12.10
CA LYS A 46 2.89 21.86 11.52
C LYS A 46 3.40 23.29 11.41
N ASP A 47 4.43 23.65 12.18
CA ASP A 47 5.05 24.98 12.23
C ASP A 47 6.31 25.05 11.33
N GLY A 48 6.57 23.99 10.54
CA GLY A 48 7.71 23.91 9.62
C GLY A 48 9.05 23.56 10.27
N ARG A 49 9.07 23.24 11.58
CA ARG A 49 10.31 22.85 12.26
C ARG A 49 10.69 21.42 11.88
N PRO A 50 11.97 21.17 11.55
CA PRO A 50 12.43 19.83 11.26
C PRO A 50 12.15 18.87 12.42
N VAL A 51 11.64 17.67 12.08
CA VAL A 51 11.44 16.59 13.05
C VAL A 51 12.16 15.34 12.56
N ASN A 52 12.66 14.54 13.49
CA ASN A 52 13.12 13.20 13.19
C ASN A 52 11.91 12.27 13.11
N GLY A 53 11.03 12.54 12.11
CA GLY A 53 9.83 11.78 11.88
C GLY A 53 10.14 10.44 11.23
N VAL A 54 9.39 9.43 11.60
CA VAL A 54 9.42 8.14 10.92
C VAL A 54 8.57 8.29 9.66
N MET A 55 9.23 8.46 8.52
CA MET A 55 8.61 8.18 7.23
C MET A 55 8.09 6.74 7.29
N GLY A 56 6.92 6.46 6.72
CA GLY A 56 6.38 5.10 6.66
C GLY A 56 7.42 4.05 6.20
N LYS A 57 7.07 2.79 6.15
CA LYS A 57 8.01 1.69 5.83
C LYS A 57 8.64 1.79 4.42
N SER A 58 8.25 2.77 3.60
CA SER A 58 8.73 2.99 2.22
C SER A 58 8.77 1.72 1.38
N LEU A 59 7.76 0.85 1.56
CA LEU A 59 7.71 -0.47 0.93
C LEU A 59 7.82 -0.38 -0.59
N ARG A 60 7.05 0.50 -1.22
CA ARG A 60 6.98 0.59 -2.69
C ARG A 60 8.31 1.00 -3.32
N PRO A 61 8.95 2.09 -2.89
CA PRO A 61 10.26 2.44 -3.43
C PRO A 61 11.33 1.40 -3.11
N SER A 62 11.30 0.77 -1.93
CA SER A 62 12.24 -0.30 -1.58
C SER A 62 12.09 -1.53 -2.47
N LEU A 63 10.86 -1.95 -2.79
CA LEU A 63 10.59 -3.03 -3.74
C LEU A 63 11.11 -2.70 -5.14
N CYS A 64 10.99 -1.44 -5.59
CA CYS A 64 11.47 -1.01 -6.89
C CYS A 64 13.01 -1.09 -6.97
N LEU A 65 13.71 -0.55 -5.99
CA LEU A 65 15.18 -0.61 -5.95
C LEU A 65 15.69 -2.05 -5.82
N PHE A 66 15.08 -2.83 -4.94
CA PHE A 66 15.39 -4.24 -4.76
C PHE A 66 15.21 -5.04 -6.06
N ALA A 67 14.10 -4.85 -6.77
CA ALA A 67 13.83 -5.54 -8.03
C ALA A 67 14.86 -5.19 -9.10
N CYS A 68 15.27 -3.93 -9.20
CA CYS A 68 16.31 -3.49 -10.14
C CYS A 68 17.64 -4.19 -9.86
N GLU A 69 18.09 -4.21 -8.62
CA GLU A 69 19.35 -4.86 -8.24
C GLU A 69 19.29 -6.39 -8.40
N ALA A 70 18.14 -7.01 -8.04
CA ALA A 70 17.97 -8.45 -8.14
C ALA A 70 18.15 -8.98 -9.57
N VAL A 71 17.78 -8.20 -10.58
CA VAL A 71 17.95 -8.56 -12.00
C VAL A 71 19.29 -8.10 -12.58
N GLY A 72 20.21 -7.60 -11.74
CA GLY A 72 21.56 -7.18 -12.13
C GLY A 72 21.64 -5.72 -12.61
N GLY A 73 20.58 -4.92 -12.46
CA GLY A 73 20.59 -3.50 -12.75
C GLY A 73 21.30 -2.67 -11.68
N HIS A 74 21.63 -1.43 -12.02
CA HIS A 74 22.21 -0.50 -11.06
C HIS A 74 21.11 0.30 -10.37
N MET A 75 21.06 0.29 -9.03
CA MET A 75 20.06 0.96 -8.20
C MET A 75 19.81 2.43 -8.60
N LYS A 76 20.86 3.18 -8.97
CA LYS A 76 20.74 4.58 -9.39
C LYS A 76 19.78 4.77 -10.56
N ASN A 77 19.67 3.80 -11.45
CA ASN A 77 18.78 3.87 -12.61
C ASN A 77 17.30 3.77 -12.20
N ALA A 78 17.01 3.15 -11.07
CA ALA A 78 15.65 3.00 -10.56
C ALA A 78 15.24 4.06 -9.53
N LEU A 79 16.17 4.91 -9.04
CA LEU A 79 15.86 5.93 -8.03
C LEU A 79 14.74 6.89 -8.43
N PRO A 80 14.71 7.46 -9.67
CA PRO A 80 13.60 8.32 -10.08
C PRO A 80 12.26 7.60 -10.10
N ALA A 81 12.23 6.33 -10.53
CA ALA A 81 11.04 5.49 -10.54
C ALA A 81 10.57 5.16 -9.11
N ALA A 82 11.49 4.82 -8.22
CA ALA A 82 11.21 4.58 -6.82
C ALA A 82 10.63 5.83 -6.13
N ALA A 83 11.20 7.01 -6.38
CA ALA A 83 10.68 8.27 -5.89
C ALA A 83 9.26 8.56 -6.43
N SER A 84 9.02 8.33 -7.73
CA SER A 84 7.70 8.49 -8.35
C SER A 84 6.63 7.62 -7.66
N LEU A 85 6.95 6.35 -7.39
CA LEU A 85 6.04 5.44 -6.67
C LEU A 85 5.66 5.95 -5.29
N GLU A 86 6.62 6.48 -4.53
CA GLU A 86 6.36 7.00 -3.19
C GLU A 86 5.57 8.31 -3.24
N LEU A 87 5.85 9.18 -4.20
CA LEU A 87 5.09 10.42 -4.41
C LEU A 87 3.64 10.12 -4.81
N ILE A 88 3.40 9.17 -5.72
CA ILE A 88 2.05 8.71 -6.08
C ILE A 88 1.34 8.09 -4.88
N HIS A 89 2.04 7.29 -4.08
CA HIS A 89 1.45 6.72 -2.87
C HIS A 89 1.01 7.81 -1.89
N ASN A 90 1.87 8.79 -1.60
CA ASN A 90 1.51 9.88 -0.69
C ASN A 90 0.42 10.79 -1.26
N PHE A 91 0.37 11.01 -2.58
CA PHE A 91 -0.76 11.65 -3.24
C PHE A 91 -2.07 10.92 -2.93
N SER A 92 -2.11 9.60 -3.10
CA SER A 92 -3.32 8.82 -2.82
C SER A 92 -3.73 8.89 -1.35
N LEU A 93 -2.76 8.85 -0.41
CA LEU A 93 -3.05 8.96 1.01
C LEU A 93 -3.71 10.30 1.39
N ILE A 94 -3.24 11.41 0.82
CA ILE A 94 -3.83 12.73 1.08
C ILE A 94 -5.28 12.78 0.59
N HIS A 95 -5.56 12.21 -0.58
CA HIS A 95 -6.91 12.19 -1.13
C HIS A 95 -7.82 11.23 -0.37
N ASP A 96 -7.35 10.02 -0.04
CA ASP A 96 -8.08 9.06 0.80
C ASP A 96 -8.47 9.66 2.15
N GLU A 97 -7.54 10.38 2.81
CA GLU A 97 -7.80 11.06 4.10
C GLU A 97 -8.93 12.10 4.01
N ILE A 98 -9.06 12.78 2.86
CA ILE A 98 -10.15 13.73 2.61
C ILE A 98 -11.46 12.99 2.36
N GLU A 99 -11.43 11.95 1.54
CA GLU A 99 -12.60 11.16 1.13
C GLU A 99 -13.18 10.38 2.32
N ASP A 100 -12.31 9.82 3.18
CA ASP A 100 -12.69 9.09 4.39
C ASP A 100 -12.98 10.00 5.60
N PHE A 101 -12.79 11.34 5.49
CA PHE A 101 -12.86 12.30 6.59
C PHE A 101 -11.94 11.95 7.78
N ASP A 102 -10.79 11.33 7.50
CA ASP A 102 -9.80 10.97 8.52
C ASP A 102 -9.05 12.20 9.04
N GLU A 103 -9.37 12.66 10.25
CA GLU A 103 -8.72 13.84 10.86
C GLU A 103 -7.29 13.55 11.33
N THR A 104 -6.96 12.26 11.58
CA THR A 104 -5.65 11.86 12.10
C THR A 104 -5.11 10.65 11.36
N ARG A 105 -3.78 10.62 11.16
CA ARG A 105 -3.03 9.47 10.66
C ARG A 105 -1.72 9.31 11.43
N HIS A 106 -1.40 8.10 11.88
CA HIS A 106 -0.20 7.83 12.71
C HIS A 106 -0.06 8.81 13.88
N HIS A 107 -1.17 9.07 14.58
CA HIS A 107 -1.26 10.01 15.71
C HIS A 107 -0.92 11.48 15.36
N ARG A 108 -0.93 11.84 14.07
CA ARG A 108 -0.74 13.22 13.59
C ARG A 108 -1.99 13.69 12.86
N PRO A 109 -2.37 14.97 12.98
CA PRO A 109 -3.44 15.54 12.16
C PRO A 109 -3.13 15.39 10.66
N THR A 110 -4.15 15.14 9.85
CA THR A 110 -4.03 15.08 8.39
C THR A 110 -3.91 16.48 7.77
N LEU A 111 -3.51 16.56 6.51
CA LEU A 111 -3.37 17.85 5.84
C LEU A 111 -4.67 18.64 5.81
N TRP A 112 -5.80 17.98 5.52
CA TRP A 112 -7.09 18.66 5.45
C TRP A 112 -7.58 19.13 6.82
N ALA A 113 -7.28 18.40 7.89
CA ALA A 113 -7.62 18.80 9.26
C ALA A 113 -6.83 20.05 9.71
N LEU A 114 -5.59 20.24 9.23
CA LEU A 114 -4.77 21.41 9.57
C LEU A 114 -5.00 22.61 8.65
N TRP A 115 -5.11 22.39 7.34
CA TRP A 115 -5.10 23.48 6.34
C TRP A 115 -6.36 23.53 5.47
N GLY A 116 -7.33 22.67 5.72
CA GLY A 116 -8.59 22.57 5.00
C GLY A 116 -8.52 21.77 3.70
N ILE A 117 -9.67 21.26 3.27
CA ILE A 117 -9.84 20.34 2.12
C ILE A 117 -9.21 20.91 0.85
N ASN A 118 -9.48 22.17 0.52
CA ASN A 118 -9.02 22.76 -0.74
C ASN A 118 -7.50 22.79 -0.87
N LYS A 119 -6.78 23.12 0.20
CA LYS A 119 -5.31 23.14 0.19
C LYS A 119 -4.74 21.73 0.18
N ALA A 120 -5.36 20.79 0.88
CA ALA A 120 -4.94 19.40 0.90
C ALA A 120 -5.08 18.75 -0.49
N LEU A 121 -6.19 18.99 -1.22
CA LEU A 121 -6.35 18.54 -2.60
C LEU A 121 -5.25 19.08 -3.51
N VAL A 122 -4.92 20.36 -3.40
CA VAL A 122 -3.84 20.96 -4.19
C VAL A 122 -2.48 20.33 -3.83
N ALA A 123 -2.21 20.10 -2.55
CA ALA A 123 -0.97 19.45 -2.11
C ALA A 123 -0.83 18.03 -2.70
N GLY A 124 -1.92 17.24 -2.69
CA GLY A 124 -1.94 15.94 -3.36
C GLY A 124 -1.64 16.03 -4.85
N ASN A 125 -2.27 16.97 -5.56
CA ASN A 125 -2.02 17.19 -7.00
C ASN A 125 -0.56 17.57 -7.27
N VAL A 126 0.07 18.38 -6.41
CA VAL A 126 1.49 18.72 -6.55
C VAL A 126 2.36 17.46 -6.45
N LEU A 127 2.11 16.57 -5.47
CA LEU A 127 2.84 15.29 -5.35
C LEU A 127 2.69 14.45 -6.62
N ARG A 128 1.49 14.38 -7.19
CA ARG A 128 1.24 13.62 -8.42
C ARG A 128 2.08 14.15 -9.60
N ILE A 129 2.17 15.46 -9.76
CA ILE A 129 2.99 16.08 -10.83
C ILE A 129 4.47 15.95 -10.54
N LEU A 130 4.91 16.05 -9.28
CA LEU A 130 6.31 15.82 -8.92
C LEU A 130 6.76 14.38 -9.24
N ALA A 131 5.83 13.41 -9.14
CA ALA A 131 6.11 12.04 -9.56
C ALA A 131 6.43 11.93 -11.05
N ASP A 132 5.66 12.59 -11.93
CA ASP A 132 5.93 12.62 -13.36
C ASP A 132 7.29 13.30 -13.65
N ARG A 133 7.54 14.44 -13.01
CA ARG A 133 8.84 15.14 -13.13
C ARG A 133 10.01 14.29 -12.66
N SER A 134 9.82 13.43 -11.65
CA SER A 134 10.88 12.53 -11.21
C SER A 134 11.29 11.55 -12.31
N MET A 135 10.34 11.03 -13.09
CA MET A 135 10.63 10.14 -14.22
C MET A 135 11.36 10.87 -15.36
N GLU A 136 11.04 12.13 -15.62
CA GLU A 136 11.73 12.92 -16.64
C GLU A 136 13.24 13.06 -16.39
N MET A 137 13.68 13.01 -15.12
CA MET A 137 15.10 13.13 -14.75
C MET A 137 15.92 11.88 -15.06
N MET A 138 15.29 10.79 -15.54
CA MET A 138 16.00 9.61 -16.06
C MET A 138 16.55 9.80 -17.47
N LYS A 139 16.24 10.92 -18.14
CA LYS A 139 16.71 11.18 -19.49
C LYS A 139 18.21 11.42 -19.47
N ASN A 140 18.98 10.39 -19.81
CA ASN A 140 20.37 10.51 -20.26
C ASN A 140 20.37 10.46 -21.78
N ASP A 141 21.43 10.96 -22.42
CA ASP A 141 21.53 11.15 -23.90
C ASP A 141 21.54 9.83 -24.72
N GLU A 142 21.40 8.66 -24.11
CA GLU A 142 21.40 7.38 -24.80
C GLU A 142 19.97 6.92 -25.16
N SER A 143 19.77 6.51 -26.43
CA SER A 143 18.46 6.11 -26.97
C SER A 143 17.77 4.98 -26.23
N LYS A 144 18.55 4.03 -25.66
CA LYS A 144 18.03 2.92 -24.84
C LYS A 144 17.41 3.38 -23.53
N ASP A 145 17.95 4.43 -22.92
CA ASP A 145 17.40 4.99 -21.69
C ASP A 145 16.04 5.65 -21.96
N THR A 146 15.85 6.25 -23.14
CA THR A 146 14.59 6.89 -23.52
C THR A 146 13.44 5.87 -23.61
N GLU A 147 13.65 4.71 -24.26
CA GLU A 147 12.62 3.67 -24.39
C GLU A 147 12.24 3.10 -23.01
N ARG A 148 13.22 2.87 -22.16
CA ARG A 148 13.01 2.39 -20.79
C ARG A 148 12.26 3.42 -19.93
N VAL A 149 12.57 4.70 -20.09
CA VAL A 149 11.84 5.79 -19.41
C VAL A 149 10.39 5.84 -19.87
N LEU A 150 10.13 5.77 -21.20
CA LEU A 150 8.77 5.76 -21.74
C LEU A 150 7.97 4.56 -21.19
N LYS A 151 8.57 3.37 -21.16
CA LYS A 151 7.94 2.19 -20.57
C LYS A 151 7.65 2.36 -19.08
N GLY A 152 8.56 2.98 -18.36
CA GLY A 152 8.37 3.32 -16.94
C GLY A 152 7.22 4.29 -16.70
N VAL A 153 7.12 5.33 -17.52
CA VAL A 153 6.01 6.30 -17.46
C VAL A 153 4.67 5.62 -17.78
N GLU A 154 4.62 4.76 -18.79
CA GLU A 154 3.43 3.96 -19.14
C GLU A 154 2.98 3.13 -17.94
N LEU A 155 3.87 2.33 -17.33
CA LEU A 155 3.56 1.47 -16.20
C LEU A 155 3.07 2.24 -14.97
N LEU A 156 3.69 3.38 -14.67
CA LEU A 156 3.28 4.24 -13.56
C LEU A 156 1.92 4.88 -13.81
N THR A 157 1.66 5.31 -15.03
CA THR A 157 0.38 5.94 -15.41
C THR A 157 -0.75 4.92 -15.31
N GLU A 158 -0.55 3.71 -15.85
CA GLU A 158 -1.52 2.62 -15.73
C GLU A 158 -1.79 2.25 -14.27
N ALA A 159 -0.73 2.07 -13.46
CA ALA A 159 -0.89 1.72 -12.06
C ALA A 159 -1.58 2.83 -11.25
N CYS A 160 -1.29 4.10 -11.54
CA CYS A 160 -1.97 5.23 -10.92
C CYS A 160 -3.46 5.27 -11.30
N LEU A 161 -3.79 5.04 -12.57
CA LEU A 161 -5.18 4.97 -13.03
C LEU A 161 -5.93 3.83 -12.35
N GLU A 162 -5.36 2.61 -12.35
CA GLU A 162 -5.97 1.47 -11.66
C GLU A 162 -6.18 1.74 -10.16
N MET A 163 -5.23 2.37 -9.49
CA MET A 163 -5.35 2.75 -8.08
C MET A 163 -6.52 3.70 -7.84
N ILE A 164 -6.69 4.71 -8.69
CA ILE A 164 -7.82 5.66 -8.63
C ILE A 164 -9.16 4.95 -8.90
N GLU A 165 -9.20 4.05 -9.90
CA GLU A 165 -10.38 3.22 -10.17
C GLU A 165 -10.73 2.33 -8.96
N GLY A 166 -9.70 1.76 -8.30
CA GLY A 166 -9.85 0.97 -7.08
C GLY A 166 -10.41 1.78 -5.92
N GLN A 167 -9.96 3.02 -5.76
CA GLN A 167 -10.51 3.95 -4.77
C GLN A 167 -11.98 4.31 -5.08
N TYR A 168 -12.31 4.57 -6.33
CA TYR A 168 -13.71 4.77 -6.75
C TYR A 168 -14.60 3.55 -6.42
N MET A 169 -14.08 2.33 -6.64
CA MET A 169 -14.81 1.11 -6.26
C MET A 169 -15.04 1.03 -4.75
N ASP A 170 -14.01 1.33 -3.94
CA ASP A 170 -14.07 1.29 -2.48
C ASP A 170 -15.13 2.26 -1.95
N ILE A 171 -15.11 3.52 -2.39
CA ILE A 171 -16.14 4.51 -2.07
C ILE A 171 -17.54 4.05 -2.53
N SER A 172 -17.65 3.47 -3.73
CA SER A 172 -18.93 2.97 -4.27
C SER A 172 -19.49 1.77 -3.51
N PHE A 173 -18.66 1.10 -2.72
CA PHE A 173 -19.05 -0.04 -1.87
C PHE A 173 -19.49 0.39 -0.49
N GLU A 174 -19.22 1.62 -0.07
CA GLU A 174 -19.61 2.13 1.25
C GLU A 174 -21.13 1.98 1.47
N GLY A 175 -21.48 1.50 2.68
CA GLY A 175 -22.86 1.25 3.06
C GLY A 175 -23.55 0.08 2.34
N ARG A 176 -22.89 -0.60 1.40
CA ARG A 176 -23.41 -1.80 0.75
C ARG A 176 -23.06 -3.05 1.55
N ILE A 177 -24.01 -3.98 1.60
CA ILE A 177 -23.90 -5.26 2.30
C ILE A 177 -23.98 -6.47 1.34
N ASP A 178 -24.03 -6.22 0.04
CA ASP A 178 -24.20 -7.20 -1.03
C ASP A 178 -22.93 -7.38 -1.87
N ILE A 179 -21.78 -6.88 -1.37
CA ILE A 179 -20.50 -7.00 -2.06
C ILE A 179 -20.04 -8.46 -2.08
N THR A 180 -19.72 -8.96 -3.28
CA THR A 180 -19.18 -10.29 -3.46
C THR A 180 -17.69 -10.35 -3.19
N LEU A 181 -17.16 -11.54 -2.88
CA LEU A 181 -15.71 -11.75 -2.74
C LEU A 181 -14.94 -11.37 -4.02
N ASP A 182 -15.49 -11.67 -5.20
CA ASP A 182 -14.85 -11.31 -6.48
C ASP A 182 -14.80 -9.79 -6.67
N GLN A 183 -15.85 -9.06 -6.32
CA GLN A 183 -15.87 -7.59 -6.37
C GLN A 183 -14.84 -7.00 -5.39
N TYR A 184 -14.79 -7.52 -4.17
CA TYR A 184 -13.80 -7.12 -3.19
C TYR A 184 -12.37 -7.38 -3.70
N MET A 185 -12.07 -8.59 -4.20
CA MET A 185 -10.75 -8.93 -4.74
C MET A 185 -10.37 -8.06 -5.95
N ALA A 186 -11.32 -7.72 -6.80
CA ALA A 186 -11.10 -6.80 -7.92
C ALA A 186 -10.78 -5.37 -7.45
N MET A 187 -11.42 -4.91 -6.39
CA MET A 187 -11.17 -3.59 -5.79
C MET A 187 -9.77 -3.52 -5.17
N ILE A 188 -9.37 -4.47 -4.33
CA ILE A 188 -8.05 -4.44 -3.68
C ILE A 188 -6.90 -4.68 -4.66
N ALA A 189 -7.12 -5.46 -5.74
CA ALA A 189 -6.15 -5.62 -6.81
C ALA A 189 -5.79 -4.27 -7.46
N ARG A 190 -6.76 -3.35 -7.53
CA ARG A 190 -6.60 -1.99 -8.06
C ARG A 190 -6.10 -1.02 -7.00
N LYS A 191 -6.88 -0.81 -5.94
CA LYS A 191 -6.60 0.21 -4.92
C LYS A 191 -5.21 0.06 -4.30
N THR A 192 -4.86 -1.12 -3.85
CA THR A 192 -3.59 -1.40 -3.15
C THR A 192 -2.61 -2.17 -4.03
N GLY A 193 -3.11 -3.16 -4.77
CA GLY A 193 -2.30 -4.10 -5.53
C GLY A 193 -1.60 -3.46 -6.73
N ALA A 194 -2.20 -2.48 -7.39
CA ALA A 194 -1.65 -1.87 -8.60
C ALA A 194 -0.26 -1.26 -8.39
N LEU A 195 -0.09 -0.44 -7.33
CA LEU A 195 1.21 0.18 -7.05
C LEU A 195 2.25 -0.83 -6.53
N ILE A 196 1.86 -1.84 -5.75
CA ILE A 196 2.79 -2.89 -5.28
C ILE A 196 3.26 -3.73 -6.47
N ARG A 197 2.36 -4.13 -7.37
CA ARG A 197 2.69 -4.79 -8.62
C ARG A 197 3.63 -3.94 -9.47
N CYS A 198 3.30 -2.66 -9.63
CA CYS A 198 4.11 -1.72 -10.38
C CYS A 198 5.51 -1.57 -9.77
N SER A 199 5.65 -1.57 -8.45
CA SER A 199 6.94 -1.42 -7.78
C SER A 199 7.93 -2.50 -8.17
N LEU A 200 7.55 -3.77 -8.11
CA LEU A 200 8.41 -4.88 -8.54
C LEU A 200 8.63 -4.90 -10.05
N HIS A 201 7.57 -4.71 -10.83
CA HIS A 201 7.65 -4.74 -12.30
C HIS A 201 8.53 -3.60 -12.85
N LEU A 202 8.28 -2.39 -12.42
CA LEU A 202 9.03 -1.21 -12.84
C LEU A 202 10.51 -1.28 -12.43
N GLY A 203 10.79 -1.73 -11.20
CA GLY A 203 12.17 -1.95 -10.75
C GLY A 203 12.90 -2.94 -11.65
N ALA A 204 12.26 -4.07 -12.01
CA ALA A 204 12.84 -5.02 -12.94
C ALA A 204 13.04 -4.41 -14.35
N VAL A 205 12.10 -3.62 -14.87
CA VAL A 205 12.25 -2.89 -16.16
C VAL A 205 13.45 -1.95 -16.14
N MET A 206 13.76 -1.33 -15.01
CA MET A 206 14.95 -0.48 -14.87
C MET A 206 16.27 -1.28 -14.91
N GLY A 207 16.25 -2.59 -14.69
CA GLY A 207 17.44 -3.43 -14.61
C GLY A 207 17.61 -4.45 -15.73
N THR A 208 16.56 -4.83 -16.45
CA THR A 208 16.64 -5.88 -17.49
C THR A 208 15.61 -5.68 -18.60
N GLU A 209 15.89 -6.26 -19.77
CA GLU A 209 14.97 -6.35 -20.91
C GLU A 209 14.39 -7.77 -21.10
N ASN A 210 14.71 -8.70 -20.21
CA ASN A 210 14.26 -10.09 -20.31
C ASN A 210 12.76 -10.19 -19.99
N LEU A 211 11.93 -10.35 -21.03
CA LEU A 211 10.47 -10.38 -20.92
C LEU A 211 9.95 -11.46 -19.97
N LYS A 212 10.60 -12.63 -19.90
CA LYS A 212 10.22 -13.69 -18.97
C LYS A 212 10.43 -13.25 -17.52
N THR A 213 11.57 -12.62 -17.24
CA THR A 213 11.87 -12.08 -15.91
C THR A 213 10.89 -10.96 -15.54
N LEU A 214 10.62 -10.04 -16.46
CA LEU A 214 9.65 -8.96 -16.25
C LEU A 214 8.26 -9.49 -15.89
N GLU A 215 7.79 -10.52 -16.59
CA GLU A 215 6.49 -11.15 -16.33
C GLU A 215 6.46 -11.85 -14.96
N ILE A 216 7.56 -12.49 -14.52
CA ILE A 216 7.68 -13.06 -13.19
C ILE A 216 7.53 -11.96 -12.13
N PHE A 217 8.27 -10.85 -12.25
CA PHE A 217 8.20 -9.75 -11.29
C PHE A 217 6.81 -9.10 -11.25
N ARG A 218 6.15 -8.95 -12.40
CA ARG A 218 4.78 -8.45 -12.49
C ARG A 218 3.80 -9.35 -11.73
N LYS A 219 3.85 -10.67 -11.96
CA LYS A 219 2.98 -11.64 -11.29
C LYS A 219 3.26 -11.72 -9.78
N THR A 220 4.53 -11.77 -9.41
CA THR A 220 4.97 -11.74 -8.00
C THR A 220 4.43 -10.52 -7.27
N GLY A 221 4.54 -9.34 -7.89
CA GLY A 221 4.01 -8.09 -7.33
C GLY A 221 2.50 -8.10 -7.15
N ARG A 222 1.75 -8.76 -8.04
CA ARG A 222 0.31 -8.94 -7.89
C ARG A 222 -0.03 -9.77 -6.65
N SER A 223 0.61 -10.93 -6.48
CA SER A 223 0.36 -11.81 -5.34
C SER A 223 0.77 -11.13 -4.02
N LEU A 224 1.91 -10.40 -4.02
CA LEU A 224 2.37 -9.64 -2.86
C LEU A 224 1.39 -8.51 -2.49
N GLY A 225 0.75 -7.87 -3.46
CA GLY A 225 -0.29 -6.87 -3.25
C GLY A 225 -1.51 -7.44 -2.52
N PHE A 226 -1.93 -8.65 -2.87
CA PHE A 226 -2.99 -9.36 -2.14
C PHE A 226 -2.57 -9.71 -0.71
N VAL A 227 -1.37 -10.25 -0.51
CA VAL A 227 -0.84 -10.53 0.85
C VAL A 227 -0.90 -9.28 1.71
N PHE A 228 -0.42 -8.16 1.16
CA PHE A 228 -0.36 -6.89 1.89
C PHE A 228 -1.75 -6.42 2.35
N GLN A 229 -2.73 -6.36 1.43
CA GLN A 229 -4.07 -5.86 1.76
C GLN A 229 -4.86 -6.82 2.65
N ILE A 230 -4.81 -8.13 2.35
CA ILE A 230 -5.51 -9.12 3.19
C ILE A 230 -4.98 -9.08 4.62
N ARG A 231 -3.67 -8.89 4.79
CA ARG A 231 -3.08 -8.74 6.13
C ARG A 231 -3.53 -7.47 6.83
N ASP A 232 -3.62 -6.34 6.12
CA ASP A 232 -4.18 -5.09 6.68
C ASP A 232 -5.61 -5.29 7.15
N ASP A 233 -6.44 -5.98 6.38
CA ASP A 233 -7.82 -6.28 6.74
C ASP A 233 -7.92 -7.19 7.98
N ILE A 234 -7.04 -8.20 8.10
CA ILE A 234 -6.95 -9.03 9.29
C ILE A 234 -6.62 -8.16 10.52
N LEU A 235 -5.65 -7.25 10.37
CA LEU A 235 -5.28 -6.33 11.44
C LEU A 235 -6.39 -5.33 11.79
N GLY A 236 -7.18 -4.89 10.82
CA GLY A 236 -8.33 -4.01 11.02
C GLY A 236 -9.45 -4.62 11.85
N ILE A 237 -9.54 -5.96 11.89
CA ILE A 237 -10.54 -6.70 12.66
C ILE A 237 -9.96 -7.25 13.97
N TRP A 238 -8.80 -7.90 13.94
CA TRP A 238 -8.25 -8.66 15.09
C TRP A 238 -6.91 -8.10 15.61
N GLY A 239 -6.44 -6.98 15.06
CA GLY A 239 -5.19 -6.37 15.51
C GLY A 239 -5.31 -5.84 16.94
N GLU A 240 -4.32 -6.15 17.79
CA GLU A 240 -4.27 -5.64 19.16
C GLU A 240 -3.95 -4.14 19.16
N GLU A 241 -4.64 -3.36 19.98
CA GLU A 241 -4.44 -1.91 20.10
C GLU A 241 -2.99 -1.54 20.43
N LYS A 242 -2.33 -2.34 21.27
CA LYS A 242 -0.90 -2.14 21.61
C LYS A 242 0.04 -2.22 20.42
N SER A 243 -0.32 -3.03 19.42
CA SER A 243 0.51 -3.25 18.22
C SER A 243 0.11 -2.32 17.07
N THR A 244 -1.18 -2.09 16.88
CA THR A 244 -1.72 -1.33 15.74
C THR A 244 -1.94 0.15 16.05
N GLY A 245 -2.02 0.51 17.33
CA GLY A 245 -2.43 1.85 17.78
C GLY A 245 -3.91 2.18 17.50
N LYS A 246 -4.73 1.17 17.17
CA LYS A 246 -6.15 1.31 16.85
C LYS A 246 -6.98 0.32 17.65
N PRO A 247 -8.23 0.66 18.00
CA PRO A 247 -9.14 -0.26 18.69
C PRO A 247 -9.34 -1.56 17.89
N VAL A 248 -9.52 -2.68 18.61
CA VAL A 248 -9.92 -3.95 17.99
C VAL A 248 -11.25 -3.75 17.24
N GLY A 249 -11.35 -4.28 16.02
CA GLY A 249 -12.58 -4.15 15.22
C GLY A 249 -12.79 -2.76 14.61
N ILE A 250 -11.73 -1.97 14.42
CA ILE A 250 -11.84 -0.61 13.85
C ILE A 250 -12.56 -0.62 12.49
N ASP A 251 -12.37 -1.64 11.66
CA ASP A 251 -13.04 -1.76 10.37
C ASP A 251 -14.54 -2.05 10.54
N ILE A 252 -14.94 -2.74 11.61
CA ILE A 252 -16.36 -2.92 11.95
C ILE A 252 -16.97 -1.59 12.37
N LEU A 253 -16.31 -0.87 13.30
CA LEU A 253 -16.77 0.45 13.76
C LEU A 253 -16.95 1.44 12.61
N ARG A 254 -16.09 1.39 11.61
CA ARG A 254 -16.12 2.25 10.42
C ARG A 254 -17.00 1.71 9.29
N LYS A 255 -17.65 0.56 9.48
CA LYS A 255 -18.47 -0.12 8.47
C LYS A 255 -17.74 -0.36 7.14
N LYS A 256 -16.42 -0.59 7.21
CA LYS A 256 -15.62 -0.92 6.02
C LYS A 256 -16.01 -2.27 5.43
N ASN A 257 -15.98 -2.36 4.10
CA ASN A 257 -16.12 -3.63 3.37
C ASN A 257 -14.75 -4.32 3.23
N SER A 258 -14.10 -4.65 4.37
CA SER A 258 -12.85 -5.45 4.37
C SER A 258 -13.12 -6.93 4.10
N LEU A 259 -12.11 -7.70 3.74
CA LEU A 259 -12.24 -9.13 3.42
C LEU A 259 -13.02 -9.92 4.49
N PRO A 260 -12.74 -9.77 5.79
CA PRO A 260 -13.48 -10.50 6.82
C PRO A 260 -14.97 -10.16 6.82
N ILE A 261 -15.33 -8.89 6.64
CA ILE A 261 -16.72 -8.45 6.59
C ILE A 261 -17.44 -9.09 5.40
N VAL A 262 -16.86 -8.97 4.19
CA VAL A 262 -17.43 -9.51 2.96
C VAL A 262 -17.57 -11.04 3.07
N HIS A 263 -16.58 -11.73 3.61
CA HIS A 263 -16.65 -13.18 3.83
C HIS A 263 -17.76 -13.55 4.80
N ALA A 264 -17.86 -12.88 5.95
CA ALA A 264 -18.90 -13.14 6.93
C ALA A 264 -20.31 -12.90 6.36
N MET A 265 -20.51 -11.82 5.60
CA MET A 265 -21.79 -11.54 4.90
C MET A 265 -22.21 -12.66 3.95
N VAL A 266 -21.26 -13.36 3.33
CA VAL A 266 -21.53 -14.45 2.40
C VAL A 266 -21.67 -15.80 3.11
N LYS A 267 -20.87 -16.08 4.15
CA LYS A 267 -20.67 -17.43 4.72
C LYS A 267 -21.37 -17.66 6.04
N ALA A 268 -21.73 -16.63 6.80
CA ALA A 268 -22.51 -16.81 8.01
C ALA A 268 -23.83 -17.55 7.75
N ASP A 269 -24.39 -18.20 8.74
CA ASP A 269 -25.72 -18.80 8.66
C ASP A 269 -26.82 -17.73 8.44
N LYS A 270 -28.05 -18.17 8.23
CA LYS A 270 -29.15 -17.24 7.93
C LYS A 270 -29.33 -16.19 9.03
N LYS A 271 -29.29 -16.63 10.30
CA LYS A 271 -29.46 -15.74 11.46
C LYS A 271 -28.30 -14.75 11.58
N GLY A 272 -27.06 -15.22 11.43
CA GLY A 272 -25.88 -14.37 11.44
C GLY A 272 -25.89 -13.32 10.33
N ARG A 273 -26.28 -13.70 9.10
CA ARG A 273 -26.41 -12.73 8.01
C ARG A 273 -27.49 -11.68 8.24
N GLU A 274 -28.63 -12.07 8.78
CA GLU A 274 -29.70 -11.13 9.14
C GLU A 274 -29.22 -10.13 10.21
N LEU A 275 -28.55 -10.62 11.24
CA LEU A 275 -28.00 -9.77 12.31
C LEU A 275 -26.86 -8.86 11.82
N LEU A 276 -25.96 -9.35 10.96
CA LEU A 276 -24.94 -8.50 10.32
C LEU A 276 -25.57 -7.36 9.54
N ARG A 277 -26.64 -7.64 8.76
CA ARG A 277 -27.36 -6.61 8.00
C ARG A 277 -28.00 -5.58 8.91
N GLU A 278 -28.61 -6.03 10.02
CA GLU A 278 -29.21 -5.15 11.03
C GLU A 278 -28.14 -4.23 11.64
N ILE A 279 -27.01 -4.78 12.10
CA ILE A 279 -25.90 -4.02 12.69
C ILE A 279 -25.34 -2.99 11.70
N TYR A 280 -25.10 -3.39 10.45
CA TYR A 280 -24.55 -2.49 9.44
C TYR A 280 -25.55 -1.42 8.94
N SER A 281 -26.85 -1.58 9.23
CA SER A 281 -27.89 -0.57 8.97
C SER A 281 -27.98 0.49 10.07
N LEU A 282 -27.41 0.26 11.26
CA LEU A 282 -27.39 1.23 12.36
C LEU A 282 -26.64 2.49 11.92
N GLU A 283 -27.00 3.64 12.48
CA GLU A 283 -26.24 4.88 12.25
C GLU A 283 -24.82 4.77 12.82
N TYR A 284 -24.70 4.22 14.03
CA TYR A 284 -23.43 3.99 14.73
C TYR A 284 -23.34 2.55 15.20
N ILE A 285 -22.14 1.95 15.08
CA ILE A 285 -21.80 0.64 15.63
C ILE A 285 -21.04 0.87 16.94
N GLY A 286 -21.52 0.30 18.05
CA GLY A 286 -20.89 0.37 19.35
C GLY A 286 -20.08 -0.89 19.69
N GLU A 287 -19.49 -0.91 20.89
CA GLU A 287 -18.68 -2.04 21.36
C GLU A 287 -19.45 -3.37 21.42
N GLN A 288 -20.75 -3.33 21.77
CA GLN A 288 -21.58 -4.52 21.85
C GLN A 288 -21.81 -5.15 20.48
N GLU A 289 -22.06 -4.32 19.47
CA GLU A 289 -22.21 -4.75 18.09
C GLU A 289 -20.90 -5.31 17.53
N VAL A 290 -19.75 -4.71 17.87
CA VAL A 290 -18.42 -5.23 17.48
C VAL A 290 -18.24 -6.65 18.03
N VAL A 291 -18.54 -6.89 19.32
CA VAL A 291 -18.47 -8.24 19.91
C VAL A 291 -19.35 -9.22 19.16
N THR A 292 -20.59 -8.83 18.85
CA THR A 292 -21.53 -9.67 18.11
C THR A 292 -21.01 -10.01 16.70
N VAL A 293 -20.46 -9.04 15.99
CA VAL A 293 -19.87 -9.27 14.64
C VAL A 293 -18.68 -10.22 14.72
N LEU A 294 -17.80 -10.07 15.73
CA LEU A 294 -16.66 -10.97 15.93
C LEU A 294 -17.10 -12.40 16.23
N GLU A 295 -18.17 -12.60 17.03
CA GLU A 295 -18.74 -13.93 17.28
C GLU A 295 -19.29 -14.58 16.01
N ILE A 296 -19.99 -13.81 15.16
CA ILE A 296 -20.48 -14.30 13.86
C ILE A 296 -19.32 -14.67 12.96
N MET A 297 -18.26 -13.87 12.91
CA MET A 297 -17.06 -14.17 12.13
C MET A 297 -16.36 -15.44 12.59
N GLU A 298 -16.29 -15.67 13.90
CA GLU A 298 -15.72 -16.89 14.48
C GLU A 298 -16.52 -18.11 14.06
N GLN A 299 -17.85 -18.06 14.18
CA GLN A 299 -18.74 -19.15 13.76
C GLN A 299 -18.69 -19.42 12.25
N ALA A 300 -18.45 -18.40 11.44
CA ALA A 300 -18.31 -18.51 9.99
C ALA A 300 -16.91 -18.95 9.53
N GLY A 301 -15.94 -19.15 10.46
CA GLY A 301 -14.56 -19.49 10.13
C GLY A 301 -13.82 -18.41 9.34
N THR A 302 -14.22 -17.15 9.53
CA THR A 302 -13.75 -16.02 8.72
C THR A 302 -12.27 -15.74 8.94
N ARG A 303 -11.78 -15.87 10.16
CA ARG A 303 -10.37 -15.63 10.49
C ARG A 303 -9.45 -16.63 9.79
N ASP A 304 -9.81 -17.91 9.86
CA ASP A 304 -9.03 -18.98 9.21
C ASP A 304 -9.06 -18.84 7.68
N TYR A 305 -10.21 -18.46 7.12
CA TYR A 305 -10.31 -18.15 5.69
C TYR A 305 -9.38 -17.02 5.26
N ALA A 306 -9.41 -15.89 5.97
CA ALA A 306 -8.57 -14.73 5.63
C ALA A 306 -7.07 -15.05 5.77
N GLN A 307 -6.66 -15.73 6.84
CA GLN A 307 -5.29 -16.18 7.04
C GLN A 307 -4.85 -17.18 5.98
N GLY A 308 -5.69 -18.17 5.66
CA GLY A 308 -5.43 -19.14 4.61
C GLY A 308 -5.28 -18.49 3.23
N LEU A 309 -6.08 -17.47 2.94
CA LEU A 309 -5.98 -16.72 1.68
C LEU A 309 -4.68 -15.89 1.62
N ALA A 310 -4.27 -15.25 2.72
CA ALA A 310 -2.99 -14.54 2.79
C ALA A 310 -1.81 -15.49 2.55
N HIS A 311 -1.79 -16.66 3.21
CA HIS A 311 -0.75 -17.68 3.00
C HIS A 311 -0.75 -18.23 1.57
N LYS A 312 -1.91 -18.46 0.96
CA LYS A 312 -1.99 -18.90 -0.45
C LYS A 312 -1.27 -17.92 -1.38
N TYR A 313 -1.51 -16.63 -1.22
CA TYR A 313 -0.85 -15.61 -2.06
C TYR A 313 0.62 -15.41 -1.71
N GLU A 314 1.01 -15.60 -0.44
CA GLU A 314 2.42 -15.66 -0.03
C GLU A 314 3.15 -16.79 -0.75
N GLU A 315 2.65 -18.03 -0.69
CA GLU A 315 3.21 -19.19 -1.38
C GLU A 315 3.30 -18.99 -2.90
N GLU A 316 2.27 -18.38 -3.50
CA GLU A 316 2.26 -18.03 -4.92
C GLU A 316 3.38 -17.03 -5.26
N ALA A 317 3.53 -15.96 -4.44
CA ALA A 317 4.59 -14.96 -4.63
C ALA A 317 5.99 -15.58 -4.49
N LEU A 318 6.22 -16.41 -3.46
CA LEU A 318 7.48 -17.10 -3.22
C LEU A 318 7.83 -18.06 -4.37
N LYS A 319 6.88 -18.85 -4.83
CA LYS A 319 7.05 -19.76 -5.96
C LYS A 319 7.41 -19.01 -7.23
N LEU A 320 6.65 -17.98 -7.59
CA LEU A 320 6.92 -17.16 -8.77
C LEU A 320 8.33 -16.54 -8.72
N PHE A 321 8.70 -15.97 -7.57
CA PHE A 321 10.02 -15.33 -7.41
C PHE A 321 11.16 -16.35 -7.45
N SER A 322 10.96 -17.55 -6.93
CA SER A 322 11.94 -18.64 -6.98
C SER A 322 12.24 -19.12 -8.41
N ASP A 323 11.24 -19.02 -9.32
CA ASP A 323 11.37 -19.41 -10.73
C ASP A 323 12.22 -18.41 -11.54
N ALA A 324 12.50 -17.22 -10.99
CA ALA A 324 13.42 -16.28 -11.59
C ALA A 324 14.88 -16.73 -11.36
N MET A 325 15.71 -16.60 -12.40
CA MET A 325 17.14 -16.88 -12.31
C MET A 325 17.86 -15.71 -11.62
N LEU A 326 17.73 -15.66 -10.29
CA LEU A 326 18.29 -14.62 -9.43
C LEU A 326 19.33 -15.20 -8.46
N PRO A 327 20.29 -14.39 -7.98
CA PRO A 327 21.17 -14.81 -6.90
C PRO A 327 20.38 -15.20 -5.64
N ASP A 328 20.85 -16.26 -4.94
CA ASP A 328 20.16 -16.81 -3.75
C ASP A 328 19.97 -15.80 -2.62
N SER A 329 20.88 -14.81 -2.50
CA SER A 329 20.74 -13.74 -1.52
C SER A 329 19.49 -12.90 -1.73
N TYR A 330 19.13 -12.60 -2.99
CA TYR A 330 17.89 -11.85 -3.29
C TYR A 330 16.64 -12.71 -3.04
N LYS A 331 16.69 -14.01 -3.35
CA LYS A 331 15.58 -14.92 -3.03
C LYS A 331 15.36 -14.98 -1.52
N PHE A 332 16.41 -15.13 -0.74
CA PHE A 332 16.34 -15.16 0.73
C PHE A 332 15.72 -13.86 1.30
N HIS A 333 16.18 -12.69 0.85
CA HIS A 333 15.64 -11.42 1.34
C HIS A 333 14.16 -11.22 0.93
N PHE A 334 13.78 -11.69 -0.25
CA PHE A 334 12.39 -11.65 -0.68
C PHE A 334 11.51 -12.58 0.17
N ASP A 335 11.96 -13.80 0.47
CA ASP A 335 11.25 -14.75 1.33
C ASP A 335 10.99 -14.14 2.71
N VAL A 336 12.02 -13.52 3.31
CA VAL A 336 11.88 -12.82 4.60
C VAL A 336 10.85 -11.70 4.53
N LEU A 337 10.86 -10.90 3.46
CA LEU A 337 9.90 -9.80 3.29
C LEU A 337 8.48 -10.32 3.08
N ALA A 338 8.27 -11.28 2.19
CA ALA A 338 6.96 -11.84 1.88
C ALA A 338 6.32 -12.43 3.15
N HIS A 339 7.10 -13.22 3.90
CA HIS A 339 6.65 -13.78 5.17
C HIS A 339 6.31 -12.68 6.19
N PHE A 340 7.18 -11.67 6.35
CA PHE A 340 6.90 -10.53 7.23
C PHE A 340 5.58 -9.86 6.88
N LEU A 341 5.31 -9.60 5.60
CA LEU A 341 4.06 -8.97 5.16
C LEU A 341 2.83 -9.83 5.45
N ALA A 342 2.95 -11.16 5.38
CA ALA A 342 1.86 -12.10 5.66
C ALA A 342 1.52 -12.24 7.15
N VAL A 343 2.51 -12.04 8.06
CA VAL A 343 2.34 -12.32 9.49
C VAL A 343 2.52 -11.12 10.41
N ARG A 344 2.91 -9.93 9.90
CA ARG A 344 3.14 -8.73 10.71
C ARG A 344 1.95 -8.43 11.65
N GLU A 345 2.26 -7.84 12.80
CA GLU A 345 1.28 -7.48 13.83
C GLU A 345 0.96 -5.96 13.85
N TYR A 346 1.64 -5.17 12.96
CA TYR A 346 1.52 -3.69 12.90
C TYR A 346 1.77 -3.15 11.49
#